data_fe77f67948118f757aeb7e079b4ad6a8
#
_entry.id   fe77f67948118f757aeb7e079b4ad6a8
#
_cell.length_a   1.000
_cell.length_b   1.000
_cell.length_c   1.000
_cell.angle_alpha   90.00
_cell.angle_beta   90.00
_cell.angle_gamma   90.00
#
_symmetry.space_group_name_H-M   'P 1'
#
loop_
_entity.id
_entity.type
_entity.pdbx_description
1 polymer ?
#
loop_
_entity_poly.entity_id
_entity_poly.type
_entity_poly.pdbx_seq_one_letter_code
_entity_poly.pdbx_strand_id
1 'polypeptide(L)'
;MVVPRGGSLEATGDLFEPYRLVDEGGAVVGSTVAFFAELAACGRPATTQRSYGMDLLRWFRFLWSIGVGWDEATRTEARDFCRWLQVAGKPVAVHWRYPGGGAPGLGAARADAGTPNPVTGKRSPGQGYDPATMAHCESVLRGFYDFHLEAGTGPMVNPFALSRHRHGGRAHPHHNPMDPFLGGRVGRYRPKVVQRVPRCIPDQSFDELFAQLGSHRDRALVAFWVSTGARASELLGATVADVDPGQQLITVIRKGTRALQQLPASPDAFVWLRLYQAQMQDLVPAGRDQPLWWTLRRPFRSLTYDAARLMFNRANATLGSNWSLHDLRHTAAYRMARDPQVPLNDVQWVMGHAHLSTTQRYLNPLTQDVIESVLAFHARRREHGPAAPPAGPYRVESLRVLFGKDAL
;
A
#
# COMPACT_ATOMS: atom_id res chain seq x y z
N MET A 1 -25.13 -14.48 -0.02
CA MET A 1 -25.71 -13.11 0.05
C MET A 1 -25.38 -12.40 -1.25
N VAL A 2 -26.39 -11.93 -1.98
CA VAL A 2 -26.19 -11.20 -3.26
C VAL A 2 -25.77 -9.77 -2.93
N VAL A 3 -24.70 -9.27 -3.55
CA VAL A 3 -24.27 -7.86 -3.40
C VAL A 3 -25.25 -6.99 -4.19
N PRO A 4 -25.91 -5.99 -3.55
CA PRO A 4 -26.76 -5.05 -4.27
C PRO A 4 -25.97 -4.33 -5.36
N ARG A 5 -26.56 -4.18 -6.55
CA ARG A 5 -25.91 -3.55 -7.71
C ARG A 5 -26.48 -2.16 -8.05
N GLY A 6 -27.54 -1.75 -7.37
CA GLY A 6 -28.17 -0.46 -7.60
C GLY A 6 -27.20 0.71 -7.41
N GLY A 7 -27.42 1.78 -8.18
CA GLY A 7 -26.64 2.99 -8.14
C GLY A 7 -25.20 2.88 -8.69
N SER A 8 -24.57 4.02 -8.93
CA SER A 8 -23.21 4.11 -9.45
C SER A 8 -22.48 5.35 -8.93
N LEU A 9 -21.16 5.33 -9.06
CA LEU A 9 -20.31 6.49 -8.87
C LEU A 9 -19.83 6.94 -10.27
N GLU A 10 -20.29 8.09 -10.69
CA GLU A 10 -20.04 8.63 -12.03
C GLU A 10 -18.97 9.72 -12.00
N ALA A 11 -18.13 9.74 -13.04
CA ALA A 11 -17.20 10.84 -13.26
C ALA A 11 -17.92 11.94 -14.04
N THR A 12 -17.92 13.15 -13.54
CA THR A 12 -18.66 14.27 -14.15
C THR A 12 -17.83 15.05 -15.18
N GLY A 13 -16.50 14.99 -15.06
CA GLY A 13 -15.57 15.86 -15.80
C GLY A 13 -15.45 17.27 -15.22
N ASP A 14 -16.21 17.63 -14.21
CA ASP A 14 -16.11 18.90 -13.49
C ASP A 14 -14.93 18.87 -12.49
N LEU A 15 -14.19 19.98 -12.44
CA LEU A 15 -13.05 20.12 -11.54
C LEU A 15 -13.47 20.19 -10.07
N PHE A 16 -14.61 20.81 -9.79
CA PHE A 16 -15.13 21.03 -8.43
C PHE A 16 -16.02 19.87 -7.94
N GLU A 17 -16.63 19.13 -8.86
CA GLU A 17 -17.42 17.93 -8.57
C GLU A 17 -16.95 16.75 -9.44
N PRO A 18 -15.72 16.25 -9.26
CA PRO A 18 -15.16 15.25 -10.17
C PRO A 18 -15.89 13.90 -10.15
N TYR A 19 -16.66 13.63 -9.10
CA TYR A 19 -17.47 12.42 -8.97
C TYR A 19 -18.82 12.73 -8.34
N ARG A 20 -19.84 11.99 -8.80
CA ARG A 20 -21.22 12.07 -8.33
C ARG A 20 -21.75 10.68 -8.04
N LEU A 21 -22.40 10.50 -6.90
CA LEU A 21 -23.06 9.23 -6.56
C LEU A 21 -24.54 9.34 -6.95
N VAL A 22 -25.00 8.37 -7.74
CA VAL A 22 -26.40 8.25 -8.16
C VAL A 22 -27.02 6.95 -7.69
N ASP A 23 -28.30 6.96 -7.42
CA ASP A 23 -29.07 5.78 -7.04
C ASP A 23 -29.44 4.89 -8.26
N GLU A 24 -30.22 3.86 -8.04
CA GLU A 24 -30.66 2.93 -9.10
C GLU A 24 -31.55 3.60 -10.15
N GLY A 25 -32.29 4.64 -9.79
CA GLY A 25 -33.09 5.46 -10.69
C GLY A 25 -32.31 6.53 -11.44
N GLY A 26 -31.02 6.70 -11.17
CA GLY A 26 -30.18 7.76 -11.73
C GLY A 26 -30.30 9.09 -11.00
N ALA A 27 -31.03 9.16 -9.88
CA ALA A 27 -31.14 10.37 -9.09
C ALA A 27 -29.88 10.59 -8.25
N VAL A 28 -29.46 11.83 -8.13
CA VAL A 28 -28.26 12.21 -7.36
C VAL A 28 -28.52 12.08 -5.87
N VAL A 29 -27.61 11.41 -5.17
CA VAL A 29 -27.65 11.27 -3.70
C VAL A 29 -27.14 12.59 -3.07
N GLY A 30 -28.05 13.51 -2.75
CA GLY A 30 -27.75 14.88 -2.32
C GLY A 30 -26.81 14.97 -1.12
N SER A 31 -26.93 14.08 -0.14
CA SER A 31 -26.03 14.03 1.03
C SER A 31 -24.55 13.84 0.64
N THR A 32 -24.26 13.10 -0.43
CA THR A 32 -22.89 12.89 -0.88
C THR A 32 -22.30 14.09 -1.61
N VAL A 33 -23.14 14.90 -2.26
CA VAL A 33 -22.70 16.11 -2.97
C VAL A 33 -22.10 17.12 -2.00
N ALA A 34 -22.80 17.41 -0.88
CA ALA A 34 -22.30 18.32 0.15
C ALA A 34 -20.97 17.83 0.75
N PHE A 35 -20.87 16.55 1.04
CA PHE A 35 -19.64 15.95 1.58
C PHE A 35 -18.47 15.99 0.57
N PHE A 36 -18.72 15.76 -0.71
CA PHE A 36 -17.69 15.87 -1.75
C PHE A 36 -17.23 17.31 -1.95
N ALA A 37 -18.14 18.29 -1.87
CA ALA A 37 -17.79 19.69 -1.90
C ALA A 37 -16.87 20.08 -0.74
N GLU A 38 -17.15 19.59 0.48
CA GLU A 38 -16.28 19.76 1.65
C GLU A 38 -14.90 19.14 1.44
N LEU A 39 -14.84 17.91 0.92
CA LEU A 39 -13.57 17.27 0.59
C LEU A 39 -12.76 18.05 -0.44
N ALA A 40 -13.42 18.64 -1.45
CA ALA A 40 -12.78 19.50 -2.44
C ALA A 40 -12.25 20.80 -1.81
N ALA A 41 -13.04 21.46 -0.96
CA ALA A 41 -12.64 22.65 -0.22
C ALA A 41 -11.43 22.38 0.72
N CYS A 42 -11.39 21.19 1.32
CA CYS A 42 -10.24 20.70 2.11
C CYS A 42 -9.03 20.29 1.24
N GLY A 43 -9.03 20.53 -0.06
CA GLY A 43 -7.93 20.20 -0.98
C GLY A 43 -7.73 18.70 -1.19
N ARG A 44 -8.73 17.85 -0.93
CA ARG A 44 -8.63 16.41 -1.17
C ARG A 44 -8.66 16.13 -2.68
N PRO A 45 -7.67 15.41 -3.24
CA PRO A 45 -7.61 15.15 -4.66
C PRO A 45 -8.78 14.29 -5.16
N ALA A 46 -9.13 14.39 -6.43
CA ALA A 46 -10.20 13.63 -7.07
C ALA A 46 -10.08 12.11 -6.85
N THR A 47 -8.86 11.57 -6.79
CA THR A 47 -8.63 10.15 -6.48
C THR A 47 -9.08 9.76 -5.07
N THR A 48 -8.98 10.66 -4.10
CA THR A 48 -9.48 10.45 -2.74
C THR A 48 -11.01 10.51 -2.73
N GLN A 49 -11.60 11.48 -3.41
CA GLN A 49 -13.06 11.58 -3.56
C GLN A 49 -13.63 10.33 -4.22
N ARG A 50 -12.98 9.81 -5.28
CA ARG A 50 -13.36 8.54 -5.89
C ARG A 50 -13.30 7.37 -4.90
N SER A 51 -12.25 7.28 -4.10
CA SER A 51 -12.12 6.21 -3.09
C SER A 51 -13.25 6.29 -2.06
N TYR A 52 -13.51 7.49 -1.54
CA TYR A 52 -14.57 7.74 -0.58
C TYR A 52 -15.95 7.45 -1.19
N GLY A 53 -16.19 7.91 -2.44
CA GLY A 53 -17.41 7.64 -3.17
C GLY A 53 -17.70 6.14 -3.35
N MET A 54 -16.67 5.33 -3.59
CA MET A 54 -16.84 3.88 -3.67
C MET A 54 -17.18 3.23 -2.31
N ASP A 55 -16.72 3.81 -1.20
CA ASP A 55 -17.09 3.34 0.13
C ASP A 55 -18.51 3.77 0.50
N LEU A 56 -18.89 5.00 0.18
CA LEU A 56 -20.25 5.50 0.31
C LEU A 56 -21.23 4.68 -0.54
N LEU A 57 -20.89 4.38 -1.80
CA LEU A 57 -21.73 3.55 -2.67
C LEU A 57 -22.01 2.17 -2.07
N ARG A 58 -21.02 1.55 -1.40
CA ARG A 58 -21.25 0.27 -0.69
C ARG A 58 -22.25 0.43 0.45
N TRP A 59 -22.15 1.50 1.20
CA TRP A 59 -23.02 1.82 2.30
C TRP A 59 -24.44 2.12 1.82
N PHE A 60 -24.61 2.98 0.84
CA PHE A 60 -25.92 3.31 0.26
C PHE A 60 -26.59 2.09 -0.35
N ARG A 61 -25.86 1.25 -1.07
CA ARG A 61 -26.35 -0.04 -1.58
C ARG A 61 -26.89 -0.95 -0.48
N PHE A 62 -26.19 -1.00 0.65
CA PHE A 62 -26.67 -1.75 1.81
C PHE A 62 -27.95 -1.13 2.37
N LEU A 63 -27.99 0.16 2.59
CA LEU A 63 -29.17 0.86 3.10
C LEU A 63 -30.37 0.71 2.16
N TRP A 64 -30.21 0.91 0.87
CA TRP A 64 -31.27 0.71 -0.12
C TRP A 64 -31.80 -0.73 -0.10
N SER A 65 -30.97 -1.72 0.13
CA SER A 65 -31.40 -3.11 0.18
C SER A 65 -32.23 -3.47 1.41
N ILE A 66 -32.14 -2.67 2.47
CA ILE A 66 -32.91 -2.86 3.71
C ILE A 66 -33.99 -1.79 3.90
N GLY A 67 -34.14 -0.85 2.95
CA GLY A 67 -35.17 0.18 2.97
C GLY A 67 -35.01 1.22 4.06
N VAL A 68 -33.76 1.53 4.49
CA VAL A 68 -33.47 2.50 5.54
C VAL A 68 -32.85 3.78 4.95
N GLY A 69 -33.35 4.94 5.36
CA GLY A 69 -32.74 6.24 5.01
C GLY A 69 -31.34 6.40 5.63
N TRP A 70 -30.45 7.10 4.92
CA TRP A 70 -29.10 7.33 5.44
C TRP A 70 -29.11 8.15 6.74
N ASP A 71 -30.07 9.08 6.87
CA ASP A 71 -30.32 9.95 8.02
C ASP A 71 -31.05 9.24 9.17
N GLU A 72 -31.68 8.12 8.90
CA GLU A 72 -32.32 7.26 9.89
C GLU A 72 -31.41 6.15 10.39
N ALA A 73 -30.26 5.94 9.72
CA ALA A 73 -29.34 4.85 10.04
C ALA A 73 -28.80 4.97 11.48
N THR A 74 -28.88 3.86 12.19
CA THR A 74 -28.44 3.75 13.59
C THR A 74 -27.17 2.89 13.69
N ARG A 75 -26.72 2.67 14.91
CA ARG A 75 -25.62 1.75 15.21
C ARG A 75 -25.94 0.30 14.81
N THR A 76 -27.21 -0.08 14.71
CA THR A 76 -27.62 -1.42 14.29
C THR A 76 -27.26 -1.65 12.83
N GLU A 77 -27.63 -0.73 11.95
CA GLU A 77 -27.31 -0.78 10.52
C GLU A 77 -25.79 -0.73 10.29
N ALA A 78 -25.07 0.11 11.01
CA ALA A 78 -23.60 0.17 10.94
C ALA A 78 -22.93 -1.16 11.34
N ARG A 79 -23.41 -1.81 12.42
CA ARG A 79 -22.94 -3.13 12.85
C ARG A 79 -23.21 -4.18 11.77
N ASP A 80 -24.42 -4.21 11.26
CA ASP A 80 -24.85 -5.25 10.33
C ASP A 80 -24.20 -5.05 8.94
N PHE A 81 -23.96 -3.82 8.53
CA PHE A 81 -23.12 -3.51 7.36
C PHE A 81 -21.68 -4.02 7.52
N CYS A 82 -21.05 -3.77 8.68
CA CYS A 82 -19.69 -4.25 8.92
C CYS A 82 -19.63 -5.80 8.93
N ARG A 83 -20.66 -6.48 9.44
CA ARG A 83 -20.77 -7.94 9.38
C ARG A 83 -21.01 -8.42 7.95
N TRP A 84 -21.86 -7.73 7.21
CA TRP A 84 -22.10 -8.03 5.81
C TRP A 84 -20.83 -7.92 4.96
N LEU A 85 -19.99 -6.86 5.15
CA LEU A 85 -18.71 -6.72 4.47
C LEU A 85 -17.75 -7.89 4.70
N GLN A 86 -17.82 -8.55 5.86
CA GLN A 86 -16.95 -9.70 6.18
C GLN A 86 -17.30 -10.95 5.34
N VAL A 87 -18.56 -11.10 4.95
CA VAL A 87 -19.06 -12.26 4.20
C VAL A 87 -19.35 -11.95 2.73
N ALA A 88 -19.42 -10.66 2.37
CA ALA A 88 -19.77 -10.22 1.03
C ALA A 88 -18.61 -10.48 0.04
N GLY A 89 -18.95 -11.01 -1.12
CA GLY A 89 -18.04 -11.07 -2.25
C GLY A 89 -17.92 -9.73 -2.97
N LYS A 90 -16.73 -9.42 -3.45
CA LYS A 90 -16.54 -8.25 -4.33
C LYS A 90 -17.31 -8.43 -5.63
N PRO A 91 -17.97 -7.39 -6.14
CA PRO A 91 -18.56 -7.45 -7.47
C PRO A 91 -17.44 -7.70 -8.50
N VAL A 92 -17.73 -8.62 -9.42
CA VAL A 92 -16.82 -8.90 -10.54
C VAL A 92 -16.84 -7.71 -11.48
N ALA A 93 -15.70 -7.07 -11.68
CA ALA A 93 -15.58 -6.05 -12.70
C ALA A 93 -15.73 -6.70 -14.08
N VAL A 94 -16.76 -6.33 -14.81
CA VAL A 94 -16.93 -6.73 -16.21
C VAL A 94 -15.94 -5.91 -17.02
N HIS A 95 -15.07 -6.60 -17.75
CA HIS A 95 -14.10 -5.90 -18.59
C HIS A 95 -14.86 -5.29 -19.79
N TRP A 96 -14.67 -3.99 -20.03
CA TRP A 96 -15.39 -3.23 -21.08
C TRP A 96 -15.31 -3.85 -22.49
N ARG A 97 -14.23 -4.59 -22.80
CA ARG A 97 -14.07 -5.32 -24.07
C ARG A 97 -14.82 -6.64 -24.13
N TYR A 98 -15.29 -7.16 -22.99
CA TYR A 98 -15.94 -8.48 -22.90
C TYR A 98 -17.17 -8.38 -21.99
N PRO A 99 -18.23 -7.69 -22.42
CA PRO A 99 -19.43 -7.47 -21.60
C PRO A 99 -20.15 -8.77 -21.21
N GLY A 100 -19.95 -9.85 -21.95
CA GLY A 100 -20.54 -11.17 -21.69
C GLY A 100 -19.80 -12.04 -20.67
N GLY A 101 -18.79 -11.52 -19.96
CA GLY A 101 -18.09 -12.28 -18.91
C GLY A 101 -17.10 -13.35 -19.38
N GLY A 102 -16.94 -13.52 -20.71
CA GLY A 102 -16.12 -14.54 -21.35
C GLY A 102 -14.71 -14.12 -21.73
N ALA A 103 -14.07 -13.18 -20.99
CA ALA A 103 -12.67 -12.84 -21.27
C ALA A 103 -11.76 -14.04 -20.99
N PRO A 104 -10.87 -14.42 -21.94
CA PRO A 104 -9.86 -15.44 -21.69
C PRO A 104 -9.02 -15.03 -20.45
N GLY A 105 -9.00 -15.83 -19.42
CA GLY A 105 -8.25 -15.58 -18.16
C GLY A 105 -9.08 -15.11 -16.96
N LEU A 106 -10.33 -14.66 -17.11
CA LEU A 106 -11.19 -14.30 -15.96
C LEU A 106 -11.62 -15.52 -15.12
N GLY A 107 -11.73 -16.69 -15.74
CA GLY A 107 -12.00 -17.97 -15.05
C GLY A 107 -10.81 -18.42 -14.21
N ALA A 108 -9.59 -18.30 -14.74
CA ALA A 108 -8.36 -18.63 -14.02
C ALA A 108 -8.12 -17.67 -12.84
N ALA A 109 -8.37 -16.35 -13.02
CA ALA A 109 -8.24 -15.37 -11.94
C ALA A 109 -9.21 -15.60 -10.77
N ARG A 110 -10.31 -16.34 -10.99
CA ARG A 110 -11.24 -16.76 -9.92
C ARG A 110 -10.80 -18.02 -9.20
N ALA A 111 -10.18 -18.95 -9.90
CA ALA A 111 -9.64 -20.18 -9.32
C ALA A 111 -8.49 -19.89 -8.35
N ASP A 112 -7.68 -18.87 -8.66
CA ASP A 112 -6.50 -18.49 -7.87
C ASP A 112 -6.76 -17.40 -6.81
N ALA A 113 -8.03 -17.01 -6.61
CA ALA A 113 -8.37 -15.97 -5.63
C ALA A 113 -7.93 -16.36 -4.21
N GLY A 114 -7.05 -15.57 -3.63
CA GLY A 114 -6.49 -15.79 -2.28
C GLY A 114 -5.35 -16.80 -2.22
N THR A 115 -4.99 -17.48 -3.31
CA THR A 115 -3.85 -18.39 -3.35
C THR A 115 -2.52 -17.64 -3.40
N PRO A 116 -1.47 -18.14 -2.77
CA PRO A 116 -0.13 -17.58 -2.92
C PRO A 116 0.40 -17.83 -4.34
N ASN A 117 1.00 -16.81 -4.93
CA ASN A 117 1.74 -16.97 -6.18
C ASN A 117 2.95 -17.90 -5.93
N PRO A 118 3.21 -18.91 -6.78
CA PRO A 118 4.28 -19.89 -6.54
C PRO A 118 5.69 -19.28 -6.57
N VAL A 119 5.90 -18.19 -7.33
CA VAL A 119 7.21 -17.54 -7.46
C VAL A 119 7.43 -16.54 -6.32
N THR A 120 6.43 -15.70 -6.03
CA THR A 120 6.59 -14.59 -5.09
C THR A 120 6.05 -14.89 -3.70
N GLY A 121 5.25 -15.94 -3.53
CA GLY A 121 4.50 -16.21 -2.30
C GLY A 121 3.44 -15.14 -1.97
N LYS A 122 3.26 -14.13 -2.83
CA LYS A 122 2.27 -13.06 -2.65
C LYS A 122 0.89 -13.59 -3.01
N ARG A 123 -0.05 -13.47 -2.07
CA ARG A 123 -1.42 -13.91 -2.31
C ARG A 123 -2.11 -13.06 -3.37
N SER A 124 -2.82 -13.70 -4.27
CA SER A 124 -3.75 -13.04 -5.19
C SER A 124 -4.90 -12.38 -4.38
N PRO A 125 -5.51 -11.29 -4.90
CA PRO A 125 -6.66 -10.69 -4.25
C PRO A 125 -7.76 -11.71 -4.01
N GLY A 126 -8.25 -11.82 -2.78
CA GLY A 126 -9.36 -12.71 -2.44
C GLY A 126 -10.69 -12.22 -3.00
N GLN A 127 -11.71 -13.10 -3.00
CA GLN A 127 -13.08 -12.77 -3.42
C GLN A 127 -13.76 -11.80 -2.46
N GLY A 128 -13.47 -11.86 -1.16
CA GLY A 128 -14.02 -10.97 -0.13
C GLY A 128 -13.25 -9.66 0.02
N TYR A 129 -13.79 -8.76 0.82
CA TYR A 129 -13.11 -7.51 1.17
C TYR A 129 -11.94 -7.77 2.12
N ASP A 130 -10.81 -7.12 1.85
CA ASP A 130 -9.64 -7.17 2.74
C ASP A 130 -9.92 -6.37 4.02
N PRO A 131 -9.42 -6.81 5.21
CA PRO A 131 -9.57 -6.06 6.46
C PRO A 131 -9.12 -4.60 6.38
N ALA A 132 -8.09 -4.28 5.58
CA ALA A 132 -7.68 -2.90 5.36
C ALA A 132 -8.73 -2.08 4.60
N THR A 133 -9.40 -2.69 3.60
CA THR A 133 -10.51 -2.05 2.87
C THR A 133 -11.70 -1.81 3.80
N MET A 134 -12.05 -2.78 4.65
CA MET A 134 -13.13 -2.61 5.63
C MET A 134 -12.81 -1.52 6.65
N ALA A 135 -11.56 -1.46 7.14
CA ALA A 135 -11.11 -0.41 8.05
C ALA A 135 -11.12 0.98 7.41
N HIS A 136 -10.79 1.08 6.14
CA HIS A 136 -10.88 2.33 5.37
C HIS A 136 -12.34 2.75 5.20
N CYS A 137 -13.21 1.85 4.78
CA CYS A 137 -14.64 2.09 4.61
C CYS A 137 -15.28 2.61 5.91
N GLU A 138 -15.00 1.95 7.03
CA GLU A 138 -15.49 2.39 8.35
C GLU A 138 -15.01 3.82 8.70
N SER A 139 -13.78 4.16 8.36
CA SER A 139 -13.24 5.51 8.60
C SER A 139 -13.88 6.56 7.70
N VAL A 140 -14.14 6.23 6.43
CA VAL A 140 -14.83 7.12 5.48
C VAL A 140 -16.27 7.37 5.92
N LEU A 141 -17.00 6.32 6.30
CA LEU A 141 -18.39 6.43 6.75
C LEU A 141 -18.48 7.23 8.04
N ARG A 142 -17.57 7.05 8.97
CA ARG A 142 -17.51 7.89 10.16
C ARG A 142 -17.31 9.35 9.80
N GLY A 143 -16.36 9.67 8.92
CA GLY A 143 -16.12 11.05 8.49
C GLY A 143 -17.32 11.66 7.76
N PHE A 144 -18.05 10.86 6.95
CA PHE A 144 -19.29 11.29 6.32
C PHE A 144 -20.36 11.65 7.35
N TYR A 145 -20.58 10.82 8.35
CA TYR A 145 -21.57 11.09 9.39
C TYR A 145 -21.14 12.19 10.37
N ASP A 146 -19.85 12.32 10.66
CA ASP A 146 -19.33 13.45 11.46
C ASP A 146 -19.59 14.79 10.76
N PHE A 147 -19.34 14.87 9.44
CA PHE A 147 -19.64 16.04 8.62
C PHE A 147 -21.13 16.41 8.70
N HIS A 148 -22.03 15.45 8.51
CA HIS A 148 -23.47 15.71 8.55
C HIS A 148 -23.98 16.03 9.95
N LEU A 149 -23.37 15.47 10.98
CA LEU A 149 -23.67 15.80 12.37
C LEU A 149 -23.30 17.25 12.68
N GLU A 150 -22.12 17.71 12.24
CA GLU A 150 -21.66 19.07 12.38
C GLU A 150 -22.54 20.06 11.58
N ALA A 151 -22.98 19.66 10.41
CA ALA A 151 -23.88 20.44 9.55
C ALA A 151 -25.36 20.43 10.03
N GLY A 152 -25.72 19.61 11.01
CA GLY A 152 -27.10 19.45 11.48
C GLY A 152 -28.05 18.80 10.45
N THR A 153 -27.51 18.07 9.47
CA THR A 153 -28.27 17.50 8.35
C THR A 153 -28.38 15.97 8.36
N GLY A 154 -27.81 15.32 9.36
CA GLY A 154 -27.80 13.86 9.49
C GLY A 154 -28.44 13.35 10.78
N PRO A 155 -28.25 12.07 11.12
CA PRO A 155 -28.76 11.52 12.37
C PRO A 155 -28.08 12.18 13.57
N MET A 156 -28.79 12.27 14.70
CA MET A 156 -28.30 12.91 15.94
C MET A 156 -27.07 12.20 16.54
N VAL A 157 -26.76 11.01 16.12
CA VAL A 157 -25.64 10.20 16.62
C VAL A 157 -24.96 9.49 15.44
N ASN A 158 -23.63 9.66 15.33
CA ASN A 158 -22.89 8.95 14.30
C ASN A 158 -23.00 7.42 14.48
N PRO A 159 -23.54 6.69 13.49
CA PRO A 159 -23.66 5.23 13.53
C PRO A 159 -22.31 4.51 13.67
N PHE A 160 -21.25 5.08 13.09
CA PHE A 160 -19.88 4.58 13.10
C PHE A 160 -19.02 5.20 14.21
N ALA A 161 -19.58 5.30 15.41
CA ALA A 161 -18.92 5.95 16.54
C ALA A 161 -17.57 5.31 16.91
N LEU A 162 -16.70 6.13 17.50
CA LEU A 162 -15.46 5.66 18.10
C LEU A 162 -15.72 4.74 19.30
N SER A 163 -14.83 3.81 19.56
CA SER A 163 -14.90 2.97 20.74
C SER A 163 -14.80 3.84 22.00
N ARG A 164 -15.68 3.58 22.98
CA ARG A 164 -15.61 4.23 24.31
C ARG A 164 -14.41 3.74 25.12
N HIS A 165 -14.01 2.50 24.92
CA HIS A 165 -12.82 1.97 25.56
C HIS A 165 -11.58 2.48 24.82
N ARG A 166 -10.73 3.24 25.52
CA ARG A 166 -9.35 3.41 25.11
C ARG A 166 -8.79 1.99 24.97
N HIS A 167 -8.40 1.58 23.78
CA HIS A 167 -7.51 0.44 23.65
C HIS A 167 -6.25 0.87 24.39
N GLY A 168 -6.18 0.50 25.67
CA GLY A 168 -5.04 0.75 26.51
C GLY A 168 -3.85 -0.02 25.96
N GLY A 169 -3.14 0.58 25.01
CA GLY A 169 -1.73 0.35 25.00
C GLY A 169 -1.25 0.74 26.40
N ARG A 170 -0.62 -0.17 27.14
CA ARG A 170 0.13 0.19 28.33
C ARG A 170 0.92 1.43 27.98
N ALA A 171 0.81 2.48 28.82
CA ALA A 171 1.64 3.65 28.66
C ALA A 171 3.06 3.16 28.36
N HIS A 172 3.66 3.64 27.28
CA HIS A 172 5.04 3.29 26.96
C HIS A 172 5.83 3.53 28.25
N PRO A 173 6.68 2.60 28.72
CA PRO A 173 7.43 2.79 29.97
C PRO A 173 8.31 4.04 29.92
N HIS A 174 8.55 4.61 28.73
CA HIS A 174 9.26 5.88 28.51
C HIS A 174 8.31 7.05 28.20
N HIS A 175 7.00 6.90 28.45
CA HIS A 175 6.05 7.98 28.30
C HIS A 175 6.37 9.09 29.30
N ASN A 176 6.51 10.32 28.81
CA ASN A 176 6.60 11.49 29.68
C ASN A 176 5.28 11.62 30.48
N PRO A 177 5.28 11.48 31.80
CA PRO A 177 4.05 11.54 32.57
C PRO A 177 3.35 12.90 32.53
N MET A 178 4.05 13.94 32.03
CA MET A 178 3.48 15.29 31.87
C MET A 178 2.77 15.46 30.53
N ASP A 179 2.97 14.55 29.54
CA ASP A 179 2.25 14.60 28.29
C ASP A 179 0.89 13.91 28.43
N PRO A 180 -0.21 14.59 28.05
CA PRO A 180 -1.52 13.96 28.09
C PRO A 180 -1.52 12.74 27.18
N PHE A 181 -1.82 11.56 27.72
CA PHE A 181 -1.96 10.33 26.95
C PHE A 181 -3.14 10.43 25.99
N LEU A 182 -2.86 10.84 24.76
CA LEU A 182 -3.81 10.83 23.64
C LEU A 182 -3.88 9.42 23.05
N GLY A 183 -4.43 8.49 23.81
CA GLY A 183 -4.77 7.17 23.27
C GLY A 183 -5.73 7.35 22.12
N GLY A 184 -5.27 7.06 20.90
CA GLY A 184 -6.08 7.17 19.69
C GLY A 184 -7.35 6.34 19.85
N ARG A 185 -8.51 6.99 19.81
CA ARG A 185 -9.79 6.29 19.75
C ARG A 185 -9.89 5.59 18.40
N VAL A 186 -10.13 4.29 18.42
CA VAL A 186 -10.28 3.48 17.20
C VAL A 186 -11.77 3.30 16.94
N GLY A 187 -12.15 3.26 15.67
CA GLY A 187 -13.52 2.94 15.26
C GLY A 187 -14.00 1.63 15.87
N ARG A 188 -15.24 1.61 16.36
CA ARG A 188 -15.82 0.47 17.11
C ARG A 188 -15.82 -0.83 16.32
N TYR A 189 -16.05 -0.73 15.02
CA TYR A 189 -16.18 -1.89 14.12
C TYR A 189 -14.92 -2.12 13.28
N ARG A 190 -13.83 -1.40 13.59
CA ARG A 190 -12.59 -1.49 12.83
C ARG A 190 -11.97 -2.88 12.97
N PRO A 191 -11.82 -3.64 11.87
CA PRO A 191 -11.20 -4.94 11.94
C PRO A 191 -9.70 -4.82 12.29
N LYS A 192 -9.18 -5.82 12.99
CA LYS A 192 -7.74 -5.93 13.23
C LYS A 192 -7.06 -6.26 11.89
N VAL A 193 -6.18 -5.38 11.45
CA VAL A 193 -5.37 -5.58 10.25
C VAL A 193 -4.06 -6.25 10.66
N VAL A 194 -3.77 -7.41 10.08
CA VAL A 194 -2.47 -8.07 10.29
C VAL A 194 -1.38 -7.20 9.66
N GLN A 195 -0.43 -6.78 10.47
CA GLN A 195 0.74 -6.06 9.96
C GLN A 195 1.63 -7.06 9.22
N ARG A 196 1.73 -6.87 7.91
CA ARG A 196 2.62 -7.68 7.07
C ARG A 196 3.96 -6.96 6.95
N VAL A 197 5.05 -7.71 7.02
CA VAL A 197 6.38 -7.19 6.67
C VAL A 197 6.35 -6.78 5.19
N PRO A 198 6.83 -5.59 4.84
CA PRO A 198 6.94 -5.18 3.45
C PRO A 198 7.80 -6.17 2.67
N ARG A 199 7.37 -6.55 1.48
CA ARG A 199 8.12 -7.48 0.63
C ARG A 199 9.11 -6.71 -0.22
N CYS A 200 10.35 -7.17 -0.24
CA CYS A 200 11.33 -6.75 -1.24
C CYS A 200 11.38 -7.78 -2.37
N ILE A 201 11.75 -7.34 -3.55
CA ILE A 201 12.07 -8.21 -4.68
C ILE A 201 13.52 -8.69 -4.46
N PRO A 202 13.78 -10.01 -4.35
CA PRO A 202 15.13 -10.52 -4.27
C PRO A 202 15.97 -10.07 -5.48
N ASP A 203 17.28 -9.90 -5.29
CA ASP A 203 18.14 -9.34 -6.34
C ASP A 203 18.11 -10.15 -7.63
N GLN A 204 18.21 -11.47 -7.54
CA GLN A 204 18.09 -12.35 -8.71
C GLN A 204 16.74 -12.17 -9.43
N SER A 205 15.63 -12.13 -8.68
CA SER A 205 14.29 -11.92 -9.28
C SER A 205 14.13 -10.53 -9.86
N PHE A 206 14.83 -9.53 -9.30
CA PHE A 206 14.87 -8.18 -9.87
C PHE A 206 15.62 -8.17 -11.19
N ASP A 207 16.77 -8.81 -11.30
CA ASP A 207 17.58 -8.89 -12.51
C ASP A 207 16.81 -9.62 -13.63
N GLU A 208 16.16 -10.73 -13.30
CA GLU A 208 15.28 -11.46 -14.24
C GLU A 208 14.13 -10.57 -14.75
N LEU A 209 13.48 -9.83 -13.84
CA LEU A 209 12.39 -8.91 -14.19
C LEU A 209 12.91 -7.74 -15.05
N PHE A 210 14.06 -7.18 -14.69
CA PHE A 210 14.67 -6.08 -15.43
C PHE A 210 15.05 -6.49 -16.85
N ALA A 211 15.53 -7.71 -17.05
CA ALA A 211 15.83 -8.27 -18.36
C ALA A 211 14.59 -8.39 -19.27
N GLN A 212 13.38 -8.58 -18.69
CA GLN A 212 12.13 -8.64 -19.43
C GLN A 212 11.60 -7.27 -19.89
N LEU A 213 12.22 -6.16 -19.43
CA LEU A 213 11.79 -4.84 -19.86
C LEU A 213 12.21 -4.55 -21.29
N GLY A 214 11.23 -4.38 -22.17
CA GLY A 214 11.43 -4.32 -23.63
C GLY A 214 11.89 -2.97 -24.18
N SER A 215 12.04 -1.89 -23.35
CA SER A 215 12.40 -0.56 -23.84
C SER A 215 13.33 0.18 -22.90
N HIS A 216 14.09 1.13 -23.46
CA HIS A 216 14.97 2.01 -22.67
C HIS A 216 14.16 2.84 -21.65
N ARG A 217 12.96 3.32 -22.03
CA ARG A 217 12.05 4.00 -21.12
C ARG A 217 11.71 3.14 -19.91
N ASP A 218 11.31 1.89 -20.14
CA ASP A 218 10.84 1.00 -19.08
C ASP A 218 12.00 0.65 -18.14
N ARG A 219 13.19 0.44 -18.68
CA ARG A 219 14.42 0.23 -17.90
C ARG A 219 14.80 1.46 -17.09
N ALA A 220 14.79 2.66 -17.70
CA ALA A 220 15.04 3.91 -16.99
C ALA A 220 14.07 4.08 -15.82
N LEU A 221 12.78 3.92 -16.08
CA LEU A 221 11.73 4.13 -15.09
C LEU A 221 11.86 3.16 -13.90
N VAL A 222 12.13 1.88 -14.15
CA VAL A 222 12.32 0.87 -13.09
C VAL A 222 13.62 1.13 -12.32
N ALA A 223 14.72 1.52 -13.00
CA ALA A 223 15.96 1.88 -12.35
C ALA A 223 15.80 3.09 -11.42
N PHE A 224 15.09 4.14 -11.86
CA PHE A 224 14.74 5.26 -10.98
C PHE A 224 13.88 4.83 -9.79
N TRP A 225 12.88 3.96 -9.99
CA TRP A 225 12.04 3.51 -8.87
C TRP A 225 12.82 2.75 -7.81
N VAL A 226 13.69 1.83 -8.23
CA VAL A 226 14.44 0.98 -7.29
C VAL A 226 15.59 1.73 -6.62
N SER A 227 16.17 2.75 -7.26
CA SER A 227 17.24 3.54 -6.66
C SER A 227 16.74 4.67 -5.77
N THR A 228 15.67 5.39 -6.16
CA THR A 228 15.15 6.53 -5.41
C THR A 228 14.11 6.14 -4.36
N GLY A 229 13.45 5.02 -4.51
CA GLY A 229 12.29 4.65 -3.69
C GLY A 229 11.10 5.60 -3.80
N ALA A 230 11.06 6.49 -4.80
CA ALA A 230 9.96 7.42 -5.02
C ALA A 230 8.63 6.68 -5.27
N ARG A 231 7.49 7.32 -4.98
CA ARG A 231 6.19 6.77 -5.35
C ARG A 231 6.00 6.84 -6.86
N ALA A 232 5.27 5.88 -7.43
CA ALA A 232 5.03 5.84 -8.87
C ALA A 232 4.49 7.17 -9.42
N SER A 233 3.53 7.79 -8.73
CA SER A 233 2.97 9.09 -9.13
C SER A 233 3.96 10.26 -9.00
N GLU A 234 4.96 10.15 -8.11
CA GLU A 234 5.99 11.18 -7.92
C GLU A 234 6.95 11.18 -9.13
N LEU A 235 7.43 10.00 -9.54
CA LEU A 235 8.30 9.88 -10.72
C LEU A 235 7.57 10.13 -12.04
N LEU A 236 6.33 9.66 -12.16
CA LEU A 236 5.54 9.86 -13.39
C LEU A 236 5.15 11.32 -13.61
N GLY A 237 5.12 12.13 -12.54
CA GLY A 237 4.85 13.57 -12.62
C GLY A 237 6.09 14.41 -12.90
N ALA A 238 7.29 13.83 -12.98
CA ALA A 238 8.51 14.57 -13.24
C ALA A 238 8.58 15.10 -14.68
N THR A 239 9.19 16.28 -14.83
CA THR A 239 9.47 16.95 -16.09
C THR A 239 10.93 16.78 -16.48
N VAL A 240 11.30 17.22 -17.67
CA VAL A 240 12.71 17.24 -18.12
C VAL A 240 13.57 18.14 -17.24
N ALA A 241 13.02 19.24 -16.70
CA ALA A 241 13.72 20.17 -15.81
C ALA A 241 14.07 19.57 -14.44
N ASP A 242 13.35 18.52 -14.03
CA ASP A 242 13.50 17.90 -12.72
C ASP A 242 14.70 16.95 -12.62
N VAL A 243 15.42 16.72 -13.73
CA VAL A 243 16.53 15.78 -13.81
C VAL A 243 17.86 16.51 -13.86
N ASP A 244 18.75 16.20 -12.92
CA ASP A 244 20.14 16.65 -12.92
C ASP A 244 21.10 15.44 -13.02
N PRO A 245 21.53 15.07 -14.24
CA PRO A 245 22.44 13.95 -14.42
C PRO A 245 23.85 14.22 -13.84
N GLY A 246 24.25 15.49 -13.77
CA GLY A 246 25.57 15.88 -13.25
C GLY A 246 25.71 15.62 -11.76
N GLN A 247 24.66 15.84 -11.01
CA GLN A 247 24.59 15.56 -9.58
C GLN A 247 23.93 14.21 -9.25
N GLN A 248 23.45 13.47 -10.26
CA GLN A 248 22.70 12.22 -10.11
C GLN A 248 21.42 12.39 -9.27
N LEU A 249 20.71 13.50 -9.48
CA LEU A 249 19.49 13.83 -8.74
C LEU A 249 18.25 13.86 -9.66
N ILE A 250 17.12 13.50 -9.08
CA ILE A 250 15.80 13.75 -9.66
C ILE A 250 14.93 14.46 -8.63
N THR A 251 14.32 15.58 -9.02
CA THR A 251 13.39 16.33 -8.19
C THR A 251 11.97 15.75 -8.33
N VAL A 252 11.29 15.55 -7.23
CA VAL A 252 9.91 15.05 -7.22
C VAL A 252 9.03 15.90 -6.31
N ILE A 253 7.74 16.01 -6.65
CA ILE A 253 6.72 16.59 -5.78
C ILE A 253 6.16 15.49 -4.89
N ARG A 254 6.38 15.57 -3.59
CA ARG A 254 5.93 14.55 -2.64
C ARG A 254 4.40 14.48 -2.55
N LYS A 255 3.89 13.25 -2.63
CA LYS A 255 2.46 12.99 -2.41
C LYS A 255 2.11 13.28 -0.94
N GLY A 256 1.17 14.16 -0.71
CA GLY A 256 0.70 14.54 0.63
C GLY A 256 1.20 15.91 1.05
N THR A 257 2.48 16.09 1.30
CA THR A 257 3.07 17.38 1.71
C THR A 257 3.19 18.39 0.58
N ARG A 258 3.19 17.94 -0.68
CA ARG A 258 3.45 18.76 -1.88
C ARG A 258 4.84 19.40 -1.89
N ALA A 259 5.71 19.00 -0.99
CA ALA A 259 7.09 19.49 -0.94
C ALA A 259 7.88 19.02 -2.15
N LEU A 260 8.71 19.90 -2.70
CA LEU A 260 9.76 19.55 -3.66
C LEU A 260 10.89 18.84 -2.90
N GLN A 261 11.34 17.71 -3.43
CA GLN A 261 12.44 16.96 -2.85
C GLN A 261 13.34 16.39 -3.94
N GLN A 262 14.64 16.63 -3.82
CA GLN A 262 15.66 16.02 -4.66
C GLN A 262 16.00 14.63 -4.12
N LEU A 263 16.03 13.65 -5.00
CA LEU A 263 16.33 12.27 -4.66
C LEU A 263 17.55 11.80 -5.44
N PRO A 264 18.54 11.20 -4.77
CA PRO A 264 19.66 10.58 -5.45
C PRO A 264 19.18 9.32 -6.19
N ALA A 265 19.66 9.15 -7.42
CA ALA A 265 19.41 7.97 -8.23
C ALA A 265 20.70 7.31 -8.69
N SER A 266 20.65 6.03 -9.00
CA SER A 266 21.82 5.30 -9.48
C SER A 266 22.30 5.81 -10.84
N PRO A 267 23.62 5.77 -11.12
CA PRO A 267 24.17 6.14 -12.43
C PRO A 267 23.48 5.44 -13.59
N ASP A 268 23.16 4.15 -13.44
CA ASP A 268 22.51 3.34 -14.46
C ASP A 268 21.13 3.90 -14.84
N ALA A 269 20.39 4.49 -13.90
CA ALA A 269 19.10 5.11 -14.18
C ALA A 269 19.26 6.25 -15.20
N PHE A 270 20.32 7.05 -15.08
CA PHE A 270 20.61 8.16 -16.01
C PHE A 270 21.12 7.65 -17.37
N VAL A 271 21.88 6.56 -17.40
CA VAL A 271 22.30 5.92 -18.66
C VAL A 271 21.06 5.46 -19.44
N TRP A 272 20.15 4.73 -18.81
CA TRP A 272 18.92 4.29 -19.46
C TRP A 272 18.02 5.47 -19.85
N LEU A 273 17.96 6.50 -19.02
CA LEU A 273 17.22 7.73 -19.33
C LEU A 273 17.78 8.41 -20.58
N ARG A 274 19.10 8.52 -20.71
CA ARG A 274 19.72 9.14 -21.89
C ARG A 274 19.44 8.34 -23.18
N LEU A 275 19.50 7.01 -23.11
CA LEU A 275 19.14 6.15 -24.24
C LEU A 275 17.67 6.32 -24.64
N TYR A 276 16.79 6.42 -23.66
CA TYR A 276 15.36 6.68 -23.90
C TYR A 276 15.15 8.09 -24.50
N GLN A 277 15.77 9.11 -23.95
CA GLN A 277 15.67 10.48 -24.49
C GLN A 277 16.16 10.57 -25.94
N ALA A 278 17.29 9.94 -26.27
CA ALA A 278 17.80 9.87 -27.62
C ALA A 278 16.79 9.19 -28.58
N GLN A 279 16.14 8.12 -28.13
CA GLN A 279 15.09 7.44 -28.91
C GLN A 279 13.87 8.33 -29.18
N MET A 280 13.53 9.23 -28.27
CA MET A 280 12.30 10.04 -28.31
C MET A 280 12.54 11.48 -28.84
N GLN A 281 13.77 11.86 -29.06
CA GLN A 281 14.19 13.26 -29.31
C GLN A 281 13.35 13.96 -30.38
N ASP A 282 13.07 13.31 -31.53
CA ASP A 282 12.34 13.92 -32.64
C ASP A 282 10.85 13.49 -32.68
N LEU A 283 10.40 12.74 -31.68
CA LEU A 283 9.07 12.16 -31.64
C LEU A 283 8.11 12.89 -30.70
N VAL A 284 8.66 13.60 -29.70
CA VAL A 284 7.89 14.31 -28.66
C VAL A 284 8.31 15.78 -28.57
N PRO A 285 7.46 16.67 -28.06
CA PRO A 285 7.79 18.08 -27.90
C PRO A 285 9.07 18.25 -27.06
N ALA A 286 9.96 19.12 -27.52
CA ALA A 286 11.14 19.54 -26.78
C ALA A 286 10.77 20.65 -25.78
N GLY A 287 11.43 20.65 -24.62
CA GLY A 287 11.28 21.71 -23.61
C GLY A 287 11.49 21.19 -22.19
N ARG A 288 11.92 22.11 -21.31
CA ARG A 288 12.22 21.75 -19.90
C ARG A 288 10.97 21.39 -19.11
N ASP A 289 9.83 22.01 -19.44
CA ASP A 289 8.55 21.79 -18.75
C ASP A 289 7.76 20.61 -19.32
N GLN A 290 8.30 19.93 -20.34
CA GLN A 290 7.65 18.76 -20.91
C GLN A 290 7.74 17.55 -19.97
N PRO A 291 6.73 16.66 -20.00
CA PRO A 291 6.78 15.43 -19.23
C PRO A 291 8.05 14.63 -19.52
N LEU A 292 8.68 14.11 -18.48
CA LEU A 292 9.86 13.25 -18.65
C LEU A 292 9.48 11.91 -19.31
N TRP A 293 8.30 11.39 -19.03
CA TRP A 293 7.87 10.05 -19.43
C TRP A 293 6.73 10.09 -20.43
N TRP A 294 6.94 9.56 -21.63
CA TRP A 294 5.98 9.49 -22.72
C TRP A 294 5.56 8.06 -23.04
N THR A 295 4.38 7.89 -23.65
CA THR A 295 4.00 6.63 -24.28
C THR A 295 4.89 6.35 -25.50
N LEU A 296 5.18 5.07 -25.79
CA LEU A 296 6.03 4.68 -26.92
C LEU A 296 5.26 4.47 -28.24
N ARG A 297 3.94 4.66 -28.21
CA ARG A 297 3.06 4.51 -29.38
C ARG A 297 2.26 5.78 -29.60
N ARG A 298 2.00 6.12 -30.86
CA ARG A 298 1.13 7.24 -31.23
C ARG A 298 -0.33 6.99 -30.81
N PRO A 299 -1.08 8.02 -30.39
CA PRO A 299 -0.60 9.37 -30.13
C PRO A 299 0.28 9.40 -28.88
N PHE A 300 1.45 10.10 -28.98
CA PHE A 300 2.34 10.28 -27.83
C PHE A 300 1.66 11.12 -26.75
N ARG A 301 1.63 10.60 -25.53
CA ARG A 301 1.02 11.26 -24.36
C ARG A 301 1.92 11.04 -23.15
N SER A 302 1.77 11.88 -22.14
CA SER A 302 2.38 11.64 -20.82
C SER A 302 2.00 10.24 -20.31
N LEU A 303 2.99 9.53 -19.77
CA LEU A 303 2.81 8.16 -19.29
C LEU A 303 1.95 8.14 -18.03
N THR A 304 0.82 7.47 -18.07
CA THR A 304 -0.07 7.32 -16.93
C THR A 304 0.36 6.17 -16.01
N TYR A 305 -0.10 6.22 -14.75
CA TYR A 305 0.12 5.13 -13.77
C TYR A 305 -0.38 3.77 -14.28
N ASP A 306 -1.55 3.75 -14.93
CA ASP A 306 -2.11 2.49 -15.46
C ASP A 306 -1.26 1.93 -16.61
N ALA A 307 -0.72 2.79 -17.47
CA ALA A 307 0.19 2.37 -18.53
C ALA A 307 1.51 1.80 -17.97
N ALA A 308 2.09 2.46 -16.97
CA ALA A 308 3.28 1.97 -16.27
C ALA A 308 3.00 0.64 -15.54
N ARG A 309 1.84 0.51 -14.89
CA ARG A 309 1.42 -0.75 -14.26
C ARG A 309 1.26 -1.88 -15.27
N LEU A 310 0.66 -1.60 -16.41
CA LEU A 310 0.48 -2.60 -17.48
C LEU A 310 1.83 -3.05 -18.06
N MET A 311 2.79 -2.13 -18.21
CA MET A 311 4.16 -2.47 -18.61
C MET A 311 4.77 -3.47 -17.62
N PHE A 312 4.71 -3.15 -16.33
CA PHE A 312 5.27 -3.98 -15.27
C PHE A 312 4.56 -5.34 -15.15
N ASN A 313 3.24 -5.37 -15.35
CA ASN A 313 2.47 -6.62 -15.37
C ASN A 313 2.87 -7.55 -16.52
N ARG A 314 3.28 -7.01 -17.67
CA ARG A 314 3.77 -7.84 -18.79
C ARG A 314 5.08 -8.53 -18.44
N ALA A 315 6.03 -7.80 -17.85
CA ALA A 315 7.28 -8.38 -17.38
C ALA A 315 7.03 -9.49 -16.33
N ASN A 316 6.11 -9.24 -15.38
CA ASN A 316 5.71 -10.24 -14.40
C ASN A 316 5.08 -11.49 -15.05
N ALA A 317 4.23 -11.32 -16.07
CA ALA A 317 3.52 -12.42 -16.71
C ALA A 317 4.50 -13.42 -17.36
N THR A 318 5.59 -12.92 -17.95
CA THR A 318 6.65 -13.76 -18.55
C THR A 318 7.34 -14.63 -17.49
N LEU A 319 7.46 -14.12 -16.24
CA LEU A 319 8.14 -14.80 -15.14
C LEU A 319 7.19 -15.56 -14.22
N GLY A 320 5.88 -15.54 -14.48
CA GLY A 320 4.87 -16.11 -13.59
C GLY A 320 4.79 -15.40 -12.23
N SER A 321 5.38 -14.21 -12.10
CA SER A 321 5.42 -13.42 -10.87
C SER A 321 4.26 -12.42 -10.78
N ASN A 322 4.03 -11.83 -9.60
CA ASN A 322 2.97 -10.84 -9.36
C ASN A 322 3.47 -9.63 -8.55
N TRP A 323 4.71 -9.22 -8.81
CA TRP A 323 5.28 -8.00 -8.22
C TRP A 323 4.49 -6.76 -8.65
N SER A 324 4.48 -5.73 -7.81
CA SER A 324 3.85 -4.45 -8.09
C SER A 324 4.87 -3.31 -8.10
N LEU A 325 4.52 -2.19 -8.71
CA LEU A 325 5.36 -0.97 -8.66
C LEU A 325 5.67 -0.53 -7.21
N HIS A 326 4.78 -0.86 -6.27
CA HIS A 326 5.01 -0.55 -4.86
C HIS A 326 6.07 -1.47 -4.22
N ASP A 327 6.20 -2.70 -4.72
CA ASP A 327 7.25 -3.62 -4.25
C ASP A 327 8.65 -3.13 -4.67
N LEU A 328 8.80 -2.38 -5.79
CA LEU A 328 10.06 -1.70 -6.13
C LEU A 328 10.47 -0.66 -5.08
N ARG A 329 9.52 0.14 -4.61
CA ARG A 329 9.76 1.09 -3.53
C ARG A 329 10.11 0.39 -2.21
N HIS A 330 9.47 -0.73 -1.90
CA HIS A 330 9.83 -1.55 -0.74
C HIS A 330 11.23 -2.13 -0.88
N THR A 331 11.62 -2.54 -2.09
CA THR A 331 12.97 -3.04 -2.39
C THR A 331 14.02 -1.95 -2.18
N ALA A 332 13.77 -0.72 -2.68
CA ALA A 332 14.65 0.43 -2.43
C ALA A 332 14.84 0.69 -0.93
N ALA A 333 13.73 0.79 -0.19
CA ALA A 333 13.78 1.04 1.25
C ALA A 333 14.51 -0.08 2.01
N TYR A 334 14.29 -1.33 1.62
CA TYR A 334 14.91 -2.48 2.24
C TYR A 334 16.42 -2.51 1.97
N ARG A 335 16.85 -2.27 0.72
CA ARG A 335 18.29 -2.20 0.36
C ARG A 335 19.00 -1.09 1.14
N MET A 336 18.43 0.13 1.17
CA MET A 336 19.00 1.25 1.92
C MET A 336 19.02 0.97 3.44
N ALA A 337 17.95 0.42 4.02
CA ALA A 337 17.87 0.17 5.47
C ALA A 337 18.84 -0.93 5.95
N ARG A 338 19.30 -1.79 5.05
CA ARG A 338 20.29 -2.84 5.36
C ARG A 338 21.73 -2.44 5.13
N ASP A 339 21.95 -1.33 4.45
CA ASP A 339 23.29 -0.80 4.27
C ASP A 339 23.74 -0.12 5.57
N PRO A 340 24.83 -0.61 6.23
CA PRO A 340 25.30 -0.06 7.48
C PRO A 340 25.83 1.36 7.34
N GLN A 341 26.13 1.83 6.12
CA GLN A 341 26.60 3.18 5.84
C GLN A 341 25.46 4.18 5.61
N VAL A 342 24.20 3.71 5.47
CA VAL A 342 23.03 4.57 5.27
C VAL A 342 22.23 4.70 6.58
N PRO A 343 22.30 5.84 7.26
CA PRO A 343 21.53 6.06 8.49
C PRO A 343 20.02 5.93 8.25
N LEU A 344 19.31 5.38 9.22
CA LEU A 344 17.86 5.17 9.11
C LEU A 344 17.05 6.46 8.90
N ASN A 345 17.57 7.58 9.44
CA ASN A 345 16.97 8.90 9.23
C ASN A 345 17.05 9.34 7.77
N ASP A 346 18.16 8.98 7.07
CA ASP A 346 18.31 9.27 5.64
C ASP A 346 17.36 8.42 4.81
N VAL A 347 17.20 7.15 5.17
CA VAL A 347 16.16 6.28 4.56
C VAL A 347 14.77 6.86 4.77
N GLN A 348 14.45 7.34 5.98
CA GLN A 348 13.18 8.00 6.27
C GLN A 348 12.97 9.23 5.37
N TRP A 349 13.98 10.05 5.23
CA TRP A 349 13.96 11.27 4.42
C TRP A 349 13.78 10.94 2.93
N VAL A 350 14.61 10.03 2.38
CA VAL A 350 14.53 9.58 0.98
C VAL A 350 13.14 8.99 0.69
N MET A 351 12.61 8.19 1.61
CA MET A 351 11.28 7.59 1.46
C MET A 351 10.13 8.60 1.67
N GLY A 352 10.38 9.77 2.26
CA GLY A 352 9.34 10.74 2.61
C GLY A 352 8.30 10.14 3.57
N HIS A 353 8.76 9.46 4.62
CA HIS A 353 7.90 8.93 5.68
C HIS A 353 7.76 9.95 6.80
N ALA A 354 6.52 10.35 7.11
CA ALA A 354 6.24 11.30 8.18
C ALA A 354 6.65 10.76 9.56
N HIS A 355 6.59 9.44 9.74
CA HIS A 355 6.90 8.77 11.01
C HIS A 355 8.02 7.74 10.82
N LEU A 356 9.00 7.76 11.73
CA LEU A 356 10.11 6.81 11.74
C LEU A 356 9.61 5.36 11.85
N SER A 357 8.52 5.13 12.60
CA SER A 357 7.89 3.81 12.75
C SER A 357 7.50 3.16 11.40
N THR A 358 7.23 3.96 10.38
CA THR A 358 6.99 3.45 9.02
C THR A 358 8.26 2.91 8.38
N THR A 359 9.40 3.56 8.65
CA THR A 359 10.71 3.14 8.13
C THR A 359 11.29 1.97 8.94
N GLN A 360 11.08 1.93 10.23
CA GLN A 360 11.51 0.82 11.10
C GLN A 360 10.97 -0.55 10.66
N ARG A 361 9.87 -0.58 9.92
CA ARG A 361 9.34 -1.82 9.35
C ARG A 361 10.29 -2.52 8.38
N TYR A 362 11.24 -1.79 7.81
CA TYR A 362 12.29 -2.35 6.91
C TYR A 362 13.50 -2.87 7.66
N LEU A 363 13.64 -2.52 8.94
CA LEU A 363 14.65 -3.11 9.83
C LEU A 363 14.25 -4.49 10.35
N ASN A 364 12.96 -4.82 10.26
CA ASN A 364 12.54 -6.17 10.61
C ASN A 364 13.20 -7.16 9.65
N PRO A 365 13.95 -8.13 10.17
CA PRO A 365 14.60 -9.12 9.33
C PRO A 365 13.54 -9.89 8.54
N LEU A 366 13.89 -10.30 7.34
CA LEU A 366 13.05 -11.27 6.62
C LEU A 366 12.97 -12.55 7.43
N THR A 367 11.82 -13.21 7.42
CA THR A 367 11.63 -14.48 8.13
C THR A 367 12.70 -15.51 7.74
N GLN A 368 13.10 -15.51 6.47
CA GLN A 368 14.16 -16.39 5.95
C GLN A 368 15.50 -16.11 6.63
N ASP A 369 15.92 -14.84 6.71
CA ASP A 369 17.20 -14.45 7.34
C ASP A 369 17.22 -14.82 8.83
N VAL A 370 16.07 -14.65 9.53
CA VAL A 370 15.93 -15.07 10.93
C VAL A 370 16.10 -16.57 11.05
N ILE A 371 15.42 -17.33 10.20
CA ILE A 371 15.53 -18.81 10.20
C ILE A 371 16.97 -19.23 9.98
N GLU A 372 17.64 -18.70 8.95
CA GLU A 372 19.02 -19.03 8.62
C GLU A 372 19.98 -18.68 9.75
N SER A 373 19.85 -17.48 10.33
CA SER A 373 20.73 -17.04 11.44
C SER A 373 20.52 -17.86 12.71
N VAL A 374 19.26 -18.22 13.02
CA VAL A 374 18.94 -19.05 14.20
C VAL A 374 19.39 -20.49 13.98
N LEU A 375 19.23 -21.06 12.78
CA LEU A 375 19.74 -22.37 12.45
C LEU A 375 21.27 -22.40 12.53
N ALA A 376 21.96 -21.39 12.02
CA ALA A 376 23.41 -21.26 12.14
C ALA A 376 23.86 -21.12 13.60
N PHE A 377 23.11 -20.39 14.45
CA PHE A 377 23.36 -20.35 15.89
C PHE A 377 23.24 -21.74 16.54
N HIS A 378 22.20 -22.49 16.23
CA HIS A 378 22.02 -23.83 16.77
C HIS A 378 23.09 -24.78 16.27
N ALA A 379 23.57 -24.68 15.02
CA ALA A 379 24.67 -25.47 14.50
C ALA A 379 25.97 -25.20 15.29
N ARG A 380 26.35 -23.92 15.43
CA ARG A 380 27.54 -23.51 16.22
C ARG A 380 27.49 -24.02 17.67
N ARG A 381 26.31 -24.00 18.28
CA ARG A 381 26.13 -24.49 19.64
C ARG A 381 26.31 -26.00 19.74
N ARG A 382 26.01 -26.77 18.71
CA ARG A 382 26.29 -28.22 18.64
C ARG A 382 27.78 -28.50 18.50
N GLU A 383 28.52 -27.71 17.72
CA GLU A 383 29.97 -27.84 17.53
C GLU A 383 30.77 -27.53 18.79
N HIS A 384 30.25 -26.66 19.67
CA HIS A 384 30.96 -26.26 20.91
C HIS A 384 30.68 -27.17 22.12
N GLY A 385 29.91 -28.24 21.97
CA GLY A 385 29.62 -29.15 23.08
C GLY A 385 29.14 -28.48 24.38
N PRO A 386 28.59 -29.19 25.33
CA PRO A 386 28.35 -28.60 26.64
C PRO A 386 29.69 -28.18 27.25
N ALA A 387 29.81 -26.88 27.62
CA ALA A 387 30.98 -26.41 28.36
C ALA A 387 31.19 -27.33 29.54
N ALA A 388 32.43 -27.81 29.70
CA ALA A 388 32.77 -28.54 30.90
C ALA A 388 32.31 -27.74 32.13
N PRO A 389 31.63 -28.33 33.08
CA PRO A 389 31.22 -27.63 34.27
C PRO A 389 32.45 -26.93 34.86
N PRO A 390 32.33 -25.67 35.32
CA PRO A 390 33.46 -24.97 35.88
C PRO A 390 34.02 -25.84 37.00
N ALA A 391 35.33 -26.02 37.04
CA ALA A 391 36.02 -26.67 38.12
C ALA A 391 35.74 -25.89 39.42
N GLY A 392 34.56 -26.17 40.01
CA GLY A 392 34.09 -25.56 41.24
C GLY A 392 34.75 -26.18 42.45
N PRO A 393 34.58 -25.61 43.63
CA PRO A 393 35.18 -26.11 44.88
C PRO A 393 34.59 -27.45 45.36
N TYR A 394 33.85 -28.10 44.51
CA TYR A 394 33.25 -29.40 44.81
C TYR A 394 34.23 -30.54 44.54
N ARG A 395 34.38 -31.44 45.52
CA ARG A 395 35.19 -32.64 45.37
C ARG A 395 34.60 -33.52 44.28
N VAL A 396 35.47 -34.20 43.50
CA VAL A 396 35.03 -35.09 42.41
C VAL A 396 34.03 -36.15 42.89
N GLU A 397 34.17 -36.60 44.14
CA GLU A 397 33.24 -37.52 44.80
C GLU A 397 31.84 -36.94 44.99
N SER A 398 31.76 -35.67 45.32
CA SER A 398 30.46 -34.93 45.46
C SER A 398 29.78 -34.74 44.10
N LEU A 399 30.56 -34.48 43.06
CA LEU A 399 30.05 -34.39 41.68
C LEU A 399 29.55 -35.73 41.15
N ARG A 400 30.22 -36.83 41.51
CA ARG A 400 29.77 -38.19 41.17
C ARG A 400 28.46 -38.57 41.85
N VAL A 401 28.24 -38.10 43.09
CA VAL A 401 26.97 -38.32 43.79
C VAL A 401 25.84 -37.54 43.18
N LEU A 402 26.11 -36.29 42.74
CA LEU A 402 25.09 -35.38 42.16
C LEU A 402 24.73 -35.72 40.71
N PHE A 403 25.68 -36.17 39.90
CA PHE A 403 25.50 -36.33 38.47
C PHE A 403 25.66 -37.77 37.96
N GLY A 404 25.85 -38.74 38.86
CA GLY A 404 26.06 -40.15 38.50
C GLY A 404 27.49 -40.49 38.07
N LYS A 405 27.83 -41.79 38.09
CA LYS A 405 29.19 -42.26 37.83
C LYS A 405 29.71 -42.01 36.40
N ASP A 406 28.84 -41.75 35.47
CA ASP A 406 29.17 -41.68 34.02
C ASP A 406 29.26 -40.24 33.49
N ALA A 407 29.23 -39.24 34.36
CA ALA A 407 29.18 -37.81 33.95
C ALA A 407 30.53 -37.06 34.11
N LEU A 408 31.63 -37.75 34.27
CA LEU A 408 32.97 -37.17 34.38
C LEU A 408 33.95 -37.79 33.39
#